data_128128206af05e095b3b5809de559505
#
_entry.id   128128206af05e095b3b5809de559505
#
_cell.length_a   1.000
_cell.length_b   1.000
_cell.length_c   1.000
_cell.angle_alpha   90.00
_cell.angle_beta   90.00
_cell.angle_gamma   90.00
#
_symmetry.space_group_name_H-M   'P 1'
#
loop_
_entity.id
_entity.type
_entity.pdbx_description
1 polymer ?
#
loop_
_entity_poly.entity_id
_entity_poly.type
_entity_poly.pdbx_seq_one_letter_code
_entity_poly.pdbx_strand_id
1 'polypeptide(L)'
;MRILFGKLLILFLVLGCSGSDDDQSTDQIVTPTINSIEILISSDEIIVGQQVLFSVFDNTGKNRTSEAKYYVNDIETSGSSYTFNDVGTFEVYAKFQNLKSNVAEVVVNETPIEYKQYVLIEDYTGTWCGYCTRVSFAIEEVKKQTNDAIVIAIHQGDPMQFPLESTLRSHFGVTGFPTAFIDRKSRWTPPEPNSIDQVLGKLSNKAYAALAMESSLEGDILTINVKLKMGYNYKALKLGLYIVEDKLVYDQRNWTSYYQGDPIIDFEHNDVLRKNITGLLGDQIPSEKVGFDKEYEKQFQYVIPSEFDKDNIRMIAFVTEATTKETINVRSSKIGENQFFEK
;
A
#
# COMPACT_ATOMS: atom_id res chain seq x y z
N MET A 1 0.68 -3.25 12.31
CA MET A 1 0.84 -2.24 13.39
C MET A 1 0.49 -2.91 14.71
N ARG A 2 1.51 -3.23 15.51
CA ARG A 2 1.31 -3.95 16.79
C ARG A 2 0.83 -2.95 17.85
N ILE A 3 -0.39 -3.11 18.33
CA ILE A 3 -0.91 -2.36 19.47
C ILE A 3 -0.45 -3.07 20.74
N LEU A 4 0.42 -2.41 21.51
CA LEU A 4 0.83 -2.85 22.84
C LEU A 4 -0.31 -2.60 23.82
N PHE A 5 -0.92 -3.66 24.32
CA PHE A 5 -1.78 -3.58 25.51
C PHE A 5 -0.91 -3.52 26.76
N GLY A 6 -0.83 -2.35 27.36
CA GLY A 6 -0.25 -2.15 28.68
C GLY A 6 -1.13 -2.78 29.76
N LYS A 7 -0.65 -3.86 30.40
CA LYS A 7 -1.29 -4.41 31.61
C LYS A 7 -1.01 -3.48 32.78
N LEU A 8 -2.01 -2.77 33.25
CA LEU A 8 -1.96 -2.06 34.53
C LEU A 8 -2.19 -3.10 35.67
N LEU A 9 -1.11 -3.46 36.33
CA LEU A 9 -1.14 -4.32 37.53
C LEU A 9 -1.41 -3.41 38.75
N ILE A 10 -2.63 -3.41 39.29
CA ILE A 10 -2.94 -2.73 40.55
C ILE A 10 -2.62 -3.71 41.70
N LEU A 11 -1.58 -3.40 42.46
CA LEU A 11 -1.19 -4.11 43.66
C LEU A 11 -1.95 -3.56 44.84
N PHE A 12 -2.90 -4.33 45.42
CA PHE A 12 -3.55 -4.02 46.66
C PHE A 12 -2.66 -4.47 47.85
N LEU A 13 -2.16 -3.52 48.60
CA LEU A 13 -1.55 -3.75 49.92
C LEU A 13 -2.68 -3.88 50.96
N VAL A 14 -2.84 -5.04 51.54
CA VAL A 14 -3.71 -5.28 52.69
C VAL A 14 -2.88 -5.07 53.94
N LEU A 15 -3.17 -4.00 54.68
CA LEU A 15 -2.71 -3.82 56.05
C LEU A 15 -3.75 -4.46 56.98
N GLY A 16 -3.34 -5.51 57.64
CA GLY A 16 -4.15 -6.14 58.68
C GLY A 16 -4.08 -5.34 59.99
N CYS A 17 -5.23 -5.08 60.58
CA CYS A 17 -5.35 -4.75 61.99
C CYS A 17 -6.29 -5.77 62.67
N SER A 18 -5.75 -6.44 63.69
CA SER A 18 -6.49 -7.32 64.54
C SER A 18 -7.34 -6.49 65.50
N GLY A 19 -8.63 -6.81 65.60
CA GLY A 19 -9.55 -6.36 66.63
C GLY A 19 -10.69 -7.35 66.70
N SER A 20 -10.73 -8.06 67.81
CA SER A 20 -11.82 -8.97 68.17
C SER A 20 -13.02 -8.16 68.61
N ASP A 21 -14.17 -8.35 67.94
CA ASP A 21 -15.49 -8.23 68.53
C ASP A 21 -16.48 -9.06 67.68
N ASP A 22 -17.19 -9.97 68.37
CA ASP A 22 -18.26 -10.78 67.82
C ASP A 22 -19.44 -9.90 67.43
N ASP A 23 -19.58 -9.65 66.11
CA ASP A 23 -20.84 -9.21 65.57
C ASP A 23 -21.17 -10.08 64.34
N GLN A 24 -22.19 -10.93 64.44
CA GLN A 24 -22.74 -11.72 63.34
C GLN A 24 -23.33 -10.77 62.29
N SER A 25 -22.52 -10.11 61.51
CA SER A 25 -22.99 -9.53 60.26
C SER A 25 -23.15 -10.68 59.26
N THR A 26 -24.38 -11.05 58.96
CA THR A 26 -24.72 -11.81 57.77
C THR A 26 -24.30 -10.97 56.61
N ASP A 27 -23.07 -11.22 56.11
CA ASP A 27 -22.60 -10.74 54.80
C ASP A 27 -23.62 -11.26 53.78
N GLN A 28 -24.58 -10.44 53.43
CA GLN A 28 -25.41 -10.66 52.25
C GLN A 28 -24.47 -10.61 51.05
N ILE A 29 -24.16 -11.77 50.48
CA ILE A 29 -23.49 -11.86 49.17
C ILE A 29 -24.41 -11.16 48.19
N VAL A 30 -24.14 -9.88 47.96
CA VAL A 30 -24.82 -9.09 46.93
C VAL A 30 -24.32 -9.66 45.57
N THR A 31 -25.06 -10.61 45.02
CA THR A 31 -24.82 -11.08 43.66
C THR A 31 -25.00 -9.88 42.71
N PRO A 32 -23.96 -9.46 42.00
CA PRO A 32 -24.07 -8.29 41.13
C PRO A 32 -25.16 -8.53 40.08
N THR A 33 -26.09 -7.57 40.00
CA THR A 33 -27.20 -7.62 39.04
C THR A 33 -26.66 -7.46 37.61
N ILE A 34 -26.98 -8.42 36.76
CA ILE A 34 -26.67 -8.33 35.31
C ILE A 34 -27.71 -7.39 34.69
N ASN A 35 -27.26 -6.26 34.16
CA ASN A 35 -28.11 -5.23 33.56
C ASN A 35 -27.73 -4.86 32.12
N SER A 36 -26.58 -5.31 31.62
CA SER A 36 -26.15 -5.15 30.24
C SER A 36 -25.21 -6.28 29.80
N ILE A 37 -25.16 -6.49 28.51
CA ILE A 37 -24.21 -7.40 27.87
C ILE A 37 -23.55 -6.68 26.66
N GLU A 38 -22.34 -7.07 26.33
CA GLU A 38 -21.58 -6.57 25.18
C GLU A 38 -21.18 -7.74 24.29
N ILE A 39 -21.33 -7.59 22.96
CA ILE A 39 -20.77 -8.51 21.98
C ILE A 39 -19.43 -7.97 21.45
N LEU A 40 -18.43 -8.85 21.39
CA LEU A 40 -17.17 -8.64 20.70
C LEU A 40 -17.09 -9.62 19.53
N ILE A 41 -16.56 -9.14 18.41
CA ILE A 41 -16.36 -9.93 17.18
C ILE A 41 -14.87 -10.07 16.89
N SER A 42 -14.45 -11.20 16.32
CA SER A 42 -13.03 -11.47 16.02
C SER A 42 -12.48 -10.62 14.87
N SER A 43 -13.35 -10.17 13.95
CA SER A 43 -13.02 -9.23 12.87
C SER A 43 -14.28 -8.50 12.41
N ASP A 44 -14.13 -7.23 12.08
CA ASP A 44 -15.16 -6.37 11.50
C ASP A 44 -15.05 -6.25 9.98
N GLU A 45 -13.96 -6.73 9.38
CA GLU A 45 -13.75 -6.79 7.93
C GLU A 45 -13.18 -8.15 7.53
N ILE A 46 -13.85 -8.85 6.62
CA ILE A 46 -13.51 -10.20 6.14
C ILE A 46 -13.76 -10.35 4.65
N ILE A 47 -13.35 -11.47 4.06
CA ILE A 47 -13.76 -11.88 2.73
C ILE A 47 -14.85 -12.96 2.79
N VAL A 48 -15.62 -13.10 1.70
CA VAL A 48 -16.66 -14.11 1.55
C VAL A 48 -16.12 -15.52 1.87
N GLY A 49 -16.92 -16.30 2.58
CA GLY A 49 -16.56 -17.65 3.04
C GLY A 49 -15.78 -17.71 4.36
N GLN A 50 -15.38 -16.59 4.93
CA GLN A 50 -14.70 -16.56 6.23
C GLN A 50 -15.68 -16.59 7.40
N GLN A 51 -15.22 -17.15 8.50
CA GLN A 51 -15.96 -17.24 9.74
C GLN A 51 -15.55 -16.15 10.72
N VAL A 52 -16.54 -15.53 11.36
CA VAL A 52 -16.33 -14.60 12.49
C VAL A 52 -16.78 -15.28 13.77
N LEU A 53 -15.96 -15.17 14.81
CA LEU A 53 -16.26 -15.65 16.15
C LEU A 53 -16.85 -14.53 16.98
N PHE A 54 -17.83 -14.87 17.83
CA PHE A 54 -18.53 -13.97 18.71
C PHE A 54 -18.20 -14.29 20.17
N SER A 55 -18.03 -13.26 20.99
CA SER A 55 -17.86 -13.40 22.43
C SER A 55 -18.79 -12.42 23.13
N VAL A 56 -19.43 -12.84 24.20
CA VAL A 56 -20.37 -12.01 24.98
C VAL A 56 -19.92 -11.93 26.43
N PHE A 57 -19.90 -10.71 26.95
CA PHE A 57 -19.57 -10.45 28.35
C PHE A 57 -20.71 -9.65 29.00
N ASP A 58 -21.00 -9.91 30.27
CA ASP A 58 -21.93 -9.10 31.04
C ASP A 58 -21.22 -7.93 31.74
N ASN A 59 -21.98 -7.01 32.32
CA ASN A 59 -21.45 -5.82 33.02
C ASN A 59 -20.57 -6.16 34.25
N THR A 60 -20.50 -7.41 34.66
CA THR A 60 -19.58 -7.88 35.72
C THR A 60 -18.27 -8.40 35.16
N GLY A 61 -18.12 -8.43 33.84
CA GLY A 61 -16.97 -8.99 33.11
C GLY A 61 -17.02 -10.51 32.94
N LYS A 62 -18.13 -11.16 33.33
CA LYS A 62 -18.29 -12.60 33.17
C LYS A 62 -18.61 -12.95 31.72
N ASN A 63 -17.91 -13.96 31.18
CA ASN A 63 -18.15 -14.48 29.85
C ASN A 63 -19.49 -15.24 29.79
N ARG A 64 -20.36 -14.85 28.86
CA ARG A 64 -21.69 -15.40 28.60
C ARG A 64 -21.83 -16.04 27.23
N THR A 65 -20.71 -16.23 26.54
CA THR A 65 -20.67 -16.69 25.13
C THR A 65 -21.45 -17.98 24.90
N SER A 66 -21.35 -18.95 25.80
CA SER A 66 -22.07 -20.24 25.69
C SER A 66 -23.55 -20.18 26.11
N GLU A 67 -23.96 -19.09 26.76
CA GLU A 67 -25.32 -18.92 27.28
C GLU A 67 -26.16 -17.96 26.39
N ALA A 68 -25.52 -17.19 25.52
CA ALA A 68 -26.15 -16.20 24.67
C ALA A 68 -26.65 -16.79 23.35
N LYS A 69 -27.69 -16.18 22.79
CA LYS A 69 -28.17 -16.39 21.41
C LYS A 69 -27.63 -15.30 20.52
N TYR A 70 -27.26 -15.65 19.28
CA TYR A 70 -26.63 -14.75 18.32
C TYR A 70 -27.52 -14.50 17.12
N TYR A 71 -27.45 -13.30 16.59
CA TYR A 71 -28.27 -12.86 15.45
C TYR A 71 -27.41 -12.15 14.43
N VAL A 72 -27.60 -12.49 13.14
CA VAL A 72 -27.03 -11.81 11.98
C VAL A 72 -28.21 -11.29 11.14
N ASN A 73 -28.28 -9.97 10.94
CA ASN A 73 -29.41 -9.31 10.28
C ASN A 73 -30.78 -9.80 10.83
N ASP A 74 -30.94 -9.83 12.15
CA ASP A 74 -32.11 -10.29 12.89
C ASP A 74 -32.44 -11.79 12.77
N ILE A 75 -31.64 -12.58 12.06
CA ILE A 75 -31.79 -14.04 11.95
C ILE A 75 -30.95 -14.74 13.01
N GLU A 76 -31.58 -15.59 13.85
CA GLU A 76 -30.87 -16.35 14.89
C GLU A 76 -29.90 -17.35 14.25
N THR A 77 -28.63 -17.39 14.73
CA THR A 77 -27.58 -18.30 14.25
C THR A 77 -27.42 -19.49 15.22
N SER A 78 -26.80 -20.57 14.75
CA SER A 78 -26.64 -21.82 15.51
C SER A 78 -25.56 -21.81 16.57
N GLY A 79 -24.93 -20.66 16.89
CA GLY A 79 -23.86 -20.61 17.89
C GLY A 79 -23.05 -19.30 17.85
N SER A 80 -21.93 -19.33 18.58
CA SER A 80 -21.03 -18.18 18.74
C SER A 80 -20.06 -17.96 17.59
N SER A 81 -20.41 -18.43 16.38
CA SER A 81 -19.68 -18.17 15.17
C SER A 81 -20.63 -18.20 13.96
N TYR A 82 -20.26 -17.45 12.92
CA TYR A 82 -21.01 -17.43 11.68
C TYR A 82 -20.08 -17.32 10.48
N THR A 83 -20.37 -18.12 9.42
CA THR A 83 -19.65 -18.04 8.14
C THR A 83 -20.47 -17.17 7.19
N PHE A 84 -19.86 -16.08 6.72
CA PHE A 84 -20.51 -15.13 5.83
C PHE A 84 -20.27 -15.54 4.38
N ASN A 85 -21.30 -15.98 3.68
CA ASN A 85 -21.22 -16.49 2.29
C ASN A 85 -21.61 -15.44 1.24
N ASP A 86 -22.12 -14.30 1.66
CA ASP A 86 -22.55 -13.22 0.78
C ASP A 86 -21.76 -11.95 1.08
N VAL A 87 -21.47 -11.18 0.05
CA VAL A 87 -20.84 -9.86 0.14
C VAL A 87 -21.84 -8.83 0.68
N GLY A 88 -21.39 -7.94 1.55
CA GLY A 88 -22.22 -6.87 2.10
C GLY A 88 -21.84 -6.48 3.51
N THR A 89 -22.67 -5.64 4.12
CA THR A 89 -22.54 -5.26 5.54
C THR A 89 -23.62 -5.97 6.33
N PHE A 90 -23.23 -6.63 7.41
CA PHE A 90 -24.09 -7.43 8.25
C PHE A 90 -24.07 -6.90 9.67
N GLU A 91 -25.25 -6.70 10.25
CA GLU A 91 -25.40 -6.38 11.66
C GLU A 91 -25.37 -7.65 12.50
N VAL A 92 -24.55 -7.65 13.57
CA VAL A 92 -24.41 -8.79 14.48
C VAL A 92 -24.70 -8.32 15.89
N TYR A 93 -25.57 -9.04 16.60
CA TYR A 93 -25.82 -8.79 18.03
C TYR A 93 -26.13 -10.10 18.77
N ALA A 94 -26.10 -10.04 20.10
CA ALA A 94 -26.44 -11.15 20.96
C ALA A 94 -27.62 -10.82 21.88
N LYS A 95 -28.33 -11.88 22.33
CA LYS A 95 -29.31 -11.82 23.42
C LYS A 95 -28.94 -12.79 24.53
N PHE A 96 -29.03 -12.32 25.77
CA PHE A 96 -28.88 -13.14 26.95
C PHE A 96 -29.98 -12.78 27.93
N GLN A 97 -30.84 -13.73 28.30
CA GLN A 97 -32.06 -13.48 29.04
C GLN A 97 -32.92 -12.42 28.30
N ASN A 98 -33.26 -11.31 28.95
CA ASN A 98 -34.03 -10.19 28.38
C ASN A 98 -33.14 -9.04 27.86
N LEU A 99 -31.79 -9.21 27.87
CA LEU A 99 -30.86 -8.20 27.47
C LEU A 99 -30.45 -8.40 26.02
N LYS A 100 -30.30 -7.28 25.29
CA LYS A 100 -29.69 -7.21 23.93
C LYS A 100 -28.36 -6.50 24.06
N SER A 101 -27.33 -7.00 23.35
CA SER A 101 -26.01 -6.37 23.28
C SER A 101 -26.03 -5.10 22.42
N ASN A 102 -24.88 -4.40 22.36
CA ASN A 102 -24.55 -3.52 21.25
C ASN A 102 -24.68 -4.27 19.93
N VAL A 103 -24.85 -3.52 18.84
CA VAL A 103 -24.76 -4.05 17.46
C VAL A 103 -23.33 -3.85 16.96
N ALA A 104 -22.72 -4.90 16.47
CA ALA A 104 -21.46 -4.86 15.75
C ALA A 104 -21.73 -5.02 14.24
N GLU A 105 -20.95 -4.35 13.40
CA GLU A 105 -21.03 -4.49 11.95
C GLU A 105 -19.90 -5.39 11.45
N VAL A 106 -20.18 -6.27 10.48
CA VAL A 106 -19.22 -7.08 9.76
C VAL A 106 -19.34 -6.74 8.27
N VAL A 107 -18.25 -6.21 7.70
CA VAL A 107 -18.13 -5.93 6.26
C VAL A 107 -17.51 -7.14 5.58
N VAL A 108 -18.26 -7.75 4.65
CA VAL A 108 -17.81 -8.91 3.87
C VAL A 108 -17.47 -8.47 2.45
N ASN A 109 -16.23 -8.61 2.07
CA ASN A 109 -15.69 -8.24 0.76
C ASN A 109 -15.58 -9.47 -0.15
N GLU A 110 -15.47 -9.22 -1.46
CA GLU A 110 -15.14 -10.26 -2.44
C GLU A 110 -13.74 -10.84 -2.19
N THR A 111 -13.49 -12.07 -2.62
CA THR A 111 -12.13 -12.61 -2.68
C THR A 111 -11.32 -11.82 -3.68
N PRO A 112 -10.18 -11.22 -3.29
CA PRO A 112 -9.38 -10.40 -4.19
C PRO A 112 -8.93 -11.16 -5.44
N ILE A 113 -8.99 -10.50 -6.60
CA ILE A 113 -8.40 -11.00 -7.85
C ILE A 113 -6.93 -10.62 -7.85
N GLU A 114 -6.07 -11.62 -7.95
CA GLU A 114 -4.63 -11.45 -7.95
C GLU A 114 -4.09 -11.18 -9.36
N TYR A 115 -3.14 -10.25 -9.43
CA TYR A 115 -2.39 -9.90 -10.63
C TYR A 115 -0.89 -9.95 -10.35
N LYS A 116 -0.10 -9.96 -11.43
CA LYS A 116 1.35 -9.87 -11.35
C LYS A 116 1.78 -8.56 -10.69
N GLN A 117 2.67 -8.67 -9.71
CA GLN A 117 3.29 -7.52 -9.03
C GLN A 117 4.48 -7.01 -9.84
N TYR A 118 4.48 -5.71 -10.10
CA TYR A 118 5.64 -4.92 -10.51
C TYR A 118 6.01 -3.97 -9.38
N VAL A 119 7.29 -3.66 -9.25
CA VAL A 119 7.82 -2.81 -8.17
C VAL A 119 8.34 -1.51 -8.75
N LEU A 120 7.91 -0.38 -8.18
CA LEU A 120 8.43 0.94 -8.53
C LEU A 120 9.67 1.27 -7.69
N ILE A 121 10.75 1.68 -8.37
CA ILE A 121 11.93 2.29 -7.75
C ILE A 121 11.99 3.76 -8.20
N GLU A 122 11.95 4.70 -7.27
CA GLU A 122 12.23 6.12 -7.54
C GLU A 122 13.61 6.47 -6.98
N ASP A 123 14.58 6.80 -7.87
CA ASP A 123 15.95 7.18 -7.53
C ASP A 123 16.13 8.70 -7.65
N TYR A 124 16.34 9.37 -6.52
CA TYR A 124 16.68 10.78 -6.47
C TYR A 124 18.20 10.93 -6.59
N THR A 125 18.65 11.49 -7.73
CA THR A 125 20.02 11.43 -8.21
C THR A 125 20.49 12.72 -8.88
N GLY A 126 21.73 12.73 -9.37
CA GLY A 126 22.33 13.80 -10.16
C GLY A 126 23.75 13.46 -10.58
N THR A 127 24.19 14.00 -11.71
CA THR A 127 25.53 13.73 -12.30
C THR A 127 26.69 14.22 -11.40
N TRP A 128 26.44 15.24 -10.59
CA TRP A 128 27.39 15.80 -9.63
C TRP A 128 27.54 14.96 -8.33
N CYS A 129 26.61 14.04 -8.09
CA CYS A 129 26.52 13.27 -6.86
C CYS A 129 27.44 12.04 -6.94
N GLY A 130 28.61 12.10 -6.33
CA GLY A 130 29.61 11.02 -6.39
C GLY A 130 29.17 9.69 -5.75
N TYR A 131 28.27 9.71 -4.77
CA TYR A 131 27.71 8.48 -4.16
C TYR A 131 26.47 7.96 -4.85
N CYS A 132 25.89 8.66 -5.84
CA CYS A 132 24.69 8.23 -6.55
C CYS A 132 24.93 6.99 -7.42
N THR A 133 26.15 6.78 -7.90
CA THR A 133 26.57 5.56 -8.60
C THR A 133 26.32 4.27 -7.80
N ARG A 134 26.20 4.35 -6.47
CA ARG A 134 25.85 3.22 -5.62
C ARG A 134 24.42 2.73 -5.90
N VAL A 135 23.46 3.65 -6.06
CA VAL A 135 22.07 3.31 -6.39
C VAL A 135 21.98 2.83 -7.83
N SER A 136 22.68 3.49 -8.77
CA SER A 136 22.74 3.04 -10.16
C SER A 136 23.22 1.59 -10.27
N PHE A 137 24.29 1.23 -9.55
CA PHE A 137 24.79 -0.14 -9.51
C PHE A 137 23.77 -1.12 -8.90
N ALA A 138 23.09 -0.74 -7.81
CA ALA A 138 22.07 -1.58 -7.20
C ALA A 138 20.87 -1.82 -8.15
N ILE A 139 20.47 -0.81 -8.91
CA ILE A 139 19.44 -0.92 -9.95
C ILE A 139 19.89 -1.89 -11.05
N GLU A 140 21.14 -1.82 -11.50
CA GLU A 140 21.68 -2.77 -12.48
C GLU A 140 21.65 -4.21 -11.94
N GLU A 141 22.04 -4.43 -10.67
CA GLU A 141 21.99 -5.76 -10.05
C GLU A 141 20.56 -6.31 -9.94
N VAL A 142 19.58 -5.46 -9.64
CA VAL A 142 18.15 -5.83 -9.67
C VAL A 142 17.74 -6.17 -11.10
N LYS A 143 18.06 -5.33 -12.10
CA LYS A 143 17.70 -5.53 -13.52
C LYS A 143 18.33 -6.79 -14.14
N LYS A 144 19.47 -7.27 -13.61
CA LYS A 144 20.05 -8.57 -14.01
C LYS A 144 19.18 -9.77 -13.58
N GLN A 145 18.35 -9.61 -12.56
CA GLN A 145 17.54 -10.69 -12.00
C GLN A 145 16.07 -10.62 -12.41
N THR A 146 15.57 -9.42 -12.78
CA THR A 146 14.16 -9.22 -13.14
C THR A 146 13.96 -8.04 -14.09
N ASN A 147 12.91 -8.14 -14.93
CA ASN A 147 12.39 -7.01 -15.71
C ASN A 147 11.15 -6.36 -15.06
N ASP A 148 10.73 -6.84 -13.88
CA ASP A 148 9.50 -6.42 -13.22
C ASP A 148 9.73 -5.28 -12.20
N ALA A 149 10.98 -4.84 -12.02
CA ALA A 149 11.34 -3.64 -11.31
C ALA A 149 11.40 -2.45 -12.27
N ILE A 150 10.50 -1.51 -12.11
CA ILE A 150 10.36 -0.32 -12.96
C ILE A 150 10.99 0.86 -12.25
N VAL A 151 11.90 1.56 -12.91
CA VAL A 151 12.71 2.62 -12.33
C VAL A 151 12.29 3.98 -12.88
N ILE A 152 12.36 5.00 -12.03
CA ILE A 152 12.25 6.42 -12.37
C ILE A 152 13.41 7.14 -11.70
N ALA A 153 14.37 7.63 -12.50
CA ALA A 153 15.49 8.44 -12.04
C ALA A 153 15.12 9.92 -12.05
N ILE A 154 15.14 10.56 -10.89
CA ILE A 154 14.72 11.95 -10.69
C ILE A 154 15.99 12.78 -10.50
N HIS A 155 16.46 13.39 -11.59
CA HIS A 155 17.67 14.18 -11.64
C HIS A 155 17.48 15.59 -11.08
N GLN A 156 18.49 16.09 -10.37
CA GLN A 156 18.55 17.42 -9.76
C GLN A 156 19.90 18.10 -10.05
N GLY A 157 19.85 19.37 -10.45
CA GLY A 157 21.05 20.23 -10.58
C GLY A 157 21.97 19.85 -11.71
N ASP A 158 21.49 19.19 -12.74
CA ASP A 158 22.23 18.73 -13.92
C ASP A 158 21.39 18.91 -15.22
N PRO A 159 21.95 18.62 -16.42
CA PRO A 159 21.24 18.77 -17.70
C PRO A 159 19.97 17.94 -17.85
N MET A 160 19.81 16.90 -17.03
CA MET A 160 18.65 15.99 -17.04
C MET A 160 17.61 16.35 -15.98
N GLN A 161 17.77 17.50 -15.30
CA GLN A 161 16.91 17.90 -14.19
C GLN A 161 15.44 17.91 -14.58
N PHE A 162 14.62 17.18 -13.81
CA PHE A 162 13.17 17.26 -13.91
C PHE A 162 12.67 18.58 -13.29
N PRO A 163 11.85 19.39 -14.00
CA PRO A 163 11.49 20.74 -13.55
C PRO A 163 10.75 20.81 -12.20
N LEU A 164 10.01 19.76 -11.84
CA LEU A 164 9.26 19.68 -10.57
C LEU A 164 9.93 18.77 -9.53
N GLU A 165 11.23 18.49 -9.71
CA GLU A 165 12.03 17.66 -8.82
C GLU A 165 11.90 18.12 -7.36
N SER A 166 12.08 19.42 -7.11
CA SER A 166 12.07 19.97 -5.75
C SER A 166 10.72 19.76 -5.04
N THR A 167 9.62 19.84 -5.79
CA THR A 167 8.27 19.59 -5.26
C THR A 167 8.10 18.12 -4.92
N LEU A 168 8.53 17.21 -5.81
CA LEU A 168 8.44 15.77 -5.59
C LEU A 168 9.34 15.34 -4.43
N ARG A 169 10.57 15.84 -4.39
CA ARG A 169 11.55 15.62 -3.32
C ARG A 169 11.03 16.07 -1.95
N SER A 170 10.46 17.27 -1.89
CA SER A 170 9.86 17.80 -0.65
C SER A 170 8.69 16.94 -0.17
N HIS A 171 7.87 16.45 -1.11
CA HIS A 171 6.71 15.61 -0.78
C HIS A 171 7.11 14.30 -0.10
N PHE A 172 8.21 13.68 -0.53
CA PHE A 172 8.73 12.43 0.06
C PHE A 172 9.80 12.65 1.14
N GLY A 173 10.04 13.90 1.55
CA GLY A 173 10.99 14.22 2.62
C GLY A 173 12.44 13.85 2.28
N VAL A 174 12.83 13.92 1.01
CA VAL A 174 14.20 13.67 0.56
C VAL A 174 15.07 14.86 0.92
N THR A 175 16.04 14.66 1.81
CA THR A 175 16.93 15.71 2.33
C THR A 175 18.38 15.60 1.80
N GLY A 176 18.68 14.53 1.07
CA GLY A 176 20.03 14.29 0.55
C GLY A 176 20.05 13.27 -0.57
N PHE A 177 21.22 13.17 -1.24
CA PHE A 177 21.45 12.30 -2.40
C PHE A 177 22.62 11.34 -2.12
N PRO A 178 22.57 10.08 -2.60
CA PRO A 178 21.39 9.46 -3.22
C PRO A 178 20.30 9.16 -2.19
N THR A 179 19.07 9.10 -2.66
CA THR A 179 17.94 8.53 -1.92
C THR A 179 17.05 7.79 -2.88
N ALA A 180 16.75 6.54 -2.59
CA ALA A 180 15.82 5.75 -3.40
C ALA A 180 14.63 5.26 -2.56
N PHE A 181 13.45 5.19 -3.18
CA PHE A 181 12.23 4.65 -2.60
C PHE A 181 11.74 3.44 -3.38
N ILE A 182 11.14 2.50 -2.65
CA ILE A 182 10.46 1.33 -3.19
C ILE A 182 8.96 1.53 -2.99
N ASP A 183 8.17 1.52 -4.09
CA ASP A 183 6.71 1.68 -4.12
C ASP A 183 6.20 2.95 -3.41
N ARG A 184 7.00 4.01 -3.34
CA ARG A 184 6.69 5.25 -2.58
C ARG A 184 6.38 5.01 -1.10
N LYS A 185 6.65 3.79 -0.62
CA LYS A 185 6.33 3.33 0.75
C LYS A 185 7.54 3.34 1.66
N SER A 186 8.63 2.77 1.20
CA SER A 186 9.84 2.59 2.02
C SER A 186 11.06 3.13 1.32
N ARG A 187 11.92 3.80 2.09
CA ARG A 187 13.24 4.15 1.61
C ARG A 187 14.06 2.87 1.41
N TRP A 188 14.73 2.75 0.26
CA TRP A 188 15.67 1.66 0.03
C TRP A 188 16.86 1.82 0.98
N THR A 189 17.18 0.76 1.74
CA THR A 189 18.19 0.83 2.80
C THR A 189 19.60 0.89 2.21
N PRO A 190 20.38 1.98 2.50
CA PRO A 190 21.76 2.06 2.06
C PRO A 190 22.69 1.16 2.90
N PRO A 191 23.79 0.62 2.34
CA PRO A 191 24.10 0.70 0.91
C PRO A 191 23.20 -0.24 0.09
N GLU A 192 22.55 0.33 -0.91
CA GLU A 192 21.50 -0.32 -1.69
C GLU A 192 21.95 -1.62 -2.37
N PRO A 193 23.21 -1.77 -2.87
CA PRO A 193 23.71 -3.03 -3.42
C PRO A 193 23.68 -4.21 -2.43
N ASN A 194 23.72 -3.93 -1.13
CA ASN A 194 23.61 -4.97 -0.10
C ASN A 194 22.16 -5.27 0.30
N SER A 195 21.20 -4.57 -0.29
CA SER A 195 19.79 -4.58 0.12
C SER A 195 18.85 -4.78 -1.07
N ILE A 196 19.32 -5.36 -2.18
CA ILE A 196 18.51 -5.62 -3.39
C ILE A 196 17.33 -6.54 -3.10
N ASP A 197 17.45 -7.41 -2.10
CA ASP A 197 16.36 -8.30 -1.64
C ASP A 197 15.12 -7.52 -1.15
N GLN A 198 15.26 -6.25 -0.77
CA GLN A 198 14.12 -5.40 -0.44
C GLN A 198 13.22 -5.13 -1.66
N VAL A 199 13.79 -5.08 -2.86
CA VAL A 199 13.07 -4.95 -4.13
C VAL A 199 12.59 -6.32 -4.59
N LEU A 200 13.49 -7.30 -4.68
CA LEU A 200 13.20 -8.63 -5.20
C LEU A 200 12.15 -9.37 -4.36
N GLY A 201 12.19 -9.20 -3.03
CA GLY A 201 11.21 -9.81 -2.12
C GLY A 201 9.78 -9.30 -2.33
N LYS A 202 9.60 -8.08 -2.86
CA LYS A 202 8.26 -7.56 -3.18
C LYS A 202 7.65 -8.17 -4.43
N LEU A 203 8.47 -8.62 -5.37
CA LEU A 203 8.02 -9.25 -6.61
C LEU A 203 7.37 -10.63 -6.39
N SER A 204 7.62 -11.26 -5.23
CA SER A 204 6.95 -12.51 -4.84
C SER A 204 5.51 -12.28 -4.37
N ASN A 205 5.11 -11.04 -4.07
CA ASN A 205 3.76 -10.70 -3.67
C ASN A 205 2.83 -10.69 -4.89
N LYS A 206 1.53 -10.58 -4.60
CA LYS A 206 0.50 -10.34 -5.61
C LYS A 206 -0.03 -8.92 -5.50
N ALA A 207 -0.25 -8.30 -6.66
CA ALA A 207 -0.98 -7.04 -6.73
C ALA A 207 -2.48 -7.30 -6.86
N TYR A 208 -3.28 -6.40 -6.31
CA TYR A 208 -4.74 -6.43 -6.49
C TYR A 208 -5.22 -5.32 -7.45
N ALA A 209 -4.31 -4.81 -8.27
CA ALA A 209 -4.61 -3.92 -9.38
C ALA A 209 -3.62 -4.19 -10.53
N ALA A 210 -4.11 -4.27 -11.75
CA ALA A 210 -3.29 -4.46 -12.95
C ALA A 210 -3.37 -3.25 -13.85
N LEU A 211 -2.24 -2.90 -14.45
CA LEU A 211 -2.12 -1.84 -15.45
C LEU A 211 -1.79 -2.44 -16.82
N ALA A 212 -2.32 -1.83 -17.87
CA ALA A 212 -1.96 -2.09 -19.24
C ALA A 212 -1.97 -0.79 -20.03
N MET A 213 -1.09 -0.67 -21.01
CA MET A 213 -1.00 0.50 -21.88
C MET A 213 -1.00 0.10 -23.34
N GLU A 214 -1.59 0.95 -24.16
CA GLU A 214 -1.39 0.94 -25.61
C GLU A 214 -1.05 2.37 -26.04
N SER A 215 -0.22 2.52 -27.08
CA SER A 215 0.17 3.84 -27.55
C SER A 215 0.41 3.87 -29.03
N SER A 216 0.22 5.04 -29.64
CA SER A 216 0.57 5.33 -31.03
C SER A 216 1.27 6.68 -31.14
N LEU A 217 2.13 6.81 -32.12
CA LEU A 217 2.86 8.04 -32.41
C LEU A 217 2.56 8.50 -33.85
N GLU A 218 2.01 9.70 -33.97
CA GLU A 218 1.77 10.36 -35.25
C GLU A 218 2.56 11.68 -35.29
N GLY A 219 3.64 11.72 -36.07
CA GLY A 219 4.59 12.83 -36.03
C GLY A 219 5.24 12.95 -34.65
N ASP A 220 4.93 14.02 -33.93
CA ASP A 220 5.40 14.27 -32.56
C ASP A 220 4.30 14.02 -31.50
N ILE A 221 3.08 13.68 -31.94
CA ILE A 221 1.94 13.49 -31.05
C ILE A 221 1.92 12.03 -30.60
N LEU A 222 2.23 11.79 -29.32
CA LEU A 222 2.09 10.52 -28.64
C LEU A 222 0.73 10.43 -28.00
N THR A 223 -0.09 9.48 -28.46
CA THR A 223 -1.37 9.12 -27.83
C THR A 223 -1.17 7.89 -26.97
N ILE A 224 -1.57 7.96 -25.70
CA ILE A 224 -1.39 6.90 -24.69
C ILE A 224 -2.73 6.57 -24.11
N ASN A 225 -3.13 5.31 -24.15
CA ASN A 225 -4.31 4.81 -23.49
C ASN A 225 -3.89 3.93 -22.29
N VAL A 226 -4.24 4.32 -21.08
CA VAL A 226 -3.92 3.61 -19.84
C VAL A 226 -5.17 2.93 -19.34
N LYS A 227 -5.09 1.61 -19.15
CA LYS A 227 -6.15 0.75 -18.61
C LYS A 227 -5.74 0.26 -17.22
N LEU A 228 -6.67 0.30 -16.29
CA LEU A 228 -6.53 -0.21 -14.92
C LEU A 228 -7.66 -1.19 -14.63
N LYS A 229 -7.33 -2.37 -14.12
CA LYS A 229 -8.28 -3.37 -13.62
C LYS A 229 -8.06 -3.54 -12.12
N MET A 230 -9.12 -3.49 -11.33
CA MET A 230 -9.05 -3.60 -9.88
C MET A 230 -9.54 -4.98 -9.42
N GLY A 231 -8.75 -5.66 -8.62
CA GLY A 231 -9.06 -6.95 -8.02
C GLY A 231 -9.42 -6.86 -6.53
N TYR A 232 -9.54 -5.66 -6.00
CA TYR A 232 -9.86 -5.39 -4.60
C TYR A 232 -10.81 -4.20 -4.50
N ASN A 233 -11.54 -4.11 -3.39
CA ASN A 233 -12.48 -3.01 -3.15
C ASN A 233 -11.77 -1.80 -2.53
N TYR A 234 -10.96 -1.10 -3.34
CA TYR A 234 -10.29 0.11 -2.91
C TYR A 234 -11.27 1.25 -2.62
N LYS A 235 -10.94 2.12 -1.66
CA LYS A 235 -11.74 3.31 -1.32
C LYS A 235 -11.46 4.47 -2.27
N ALA A 236 -10.20 4.72 -2.58
CA ALA A 236 -9.78 5.81 -3.45
C ALA A 236 -8.41 5.52 -4.08
N LEU A 237 -8.31 5.70 -5.38
CA LEU A 237 -7.09 5.46 -6.15
C LEU A 237 -6.71 6.68 -6.96
N LYS A 238 -5.41 6.83 -7.24
CA LYS A 238 -4.86 7.78 -8.20
C LYS A 238 -4.08 7.07 -9.28
N LEU A 239 -4.22 7.55 -10.51
CA LEU A 239 -3.46 7.09 -11.67
C LEU A 239 -2.36 8.09 -11.98
N GLY A 240 -1.09 7.66 -11.92
CA GLY A 240 0.08 8.39 -12.39
C GLY A 240 0.50 7.94 -13.78
N LEU A 241 0.96 8.89 -14.60
CA LEU A 241 1.57 8.61 -15.91
C LEU A 241 2.74 9.56 -16.12
N TYR A 242 3.92 8.99 -16.30
CA TYR A 242 5.18 9.67 -16.52
C TYR A 242 5.83 9.26 -17.85
N ILE A 243 6.66 10.14 -18.40
CA ILE A 243 7.54 9.88 -19.53
C ILE A 243 8.98 9.84 -19.01
N VAL A 244 9.67 8.77 -19.30
CA VAL A 244 11.11 8.63 -19.06
C VAL A 244 11.87 8.45 -20.36
N GLU A 245 13.14 8.80 -20.36
CA GLU A 245 14.05 8.66 -21.48
C GLU A 245 15.29 7.87 -21.04
N ASP A 246 15.68 6.92 -21.86
CA ASP A 246 16.87 6.09 -21.67
C ASP A 246 18.05 6.59 -22.50
N LYS A 247 19.25 6.11 -22.18
CA LYS A 247 20.49 6.31 -22.95
C LYS A 247 20.93 7.76 -23.08
N LEU A 248 20.64 8.58 -22.09
CA LEU A 248 21.22 9.91 -22.02
C LEU A 248 22.67 9.81 -21.54
N VAL A 249 23.60 10.47 -22.25
CA VAL A 249 25.03 10.35 -22.00
C VAL A 249 25.60 11.65 -21.41
N TYR A 250 26.09 11.57 -20.17
CA TYR A 250 26.76 12.65 -19.46
C TYR A 250 27.81 12.09 -18.51
N ASP A 251 28.85 12.86 -18.20
CA ASP A 251 29.84 12.48 -17.19
C ASP A 251 29.21 12.38 -15.81
N GLN A 252 29.51 11.31 -15.06
CA GLN A 252 29.00 11.06 -13.72
C GLN A 252 30.11 11.09 -12.69
N ARG A 253 29.99 11.92 -11.66
CA ARG A 253 30.87 11.85 -10.49
C ARG A 253 30.76 10.49 -9.80
N ASN A 254 31.89 9.93 -9.38
CA ASN A 254 31.95 8.61 -8.77
C ASN A 254 32.91 8.58 -7.57
N TRP A 255 32.36 8.43 -6.37
CA TRP A 255 33.14 8.25 -5.13
C TRP A 255 32.96 6.84 -4.55
N THR A 256 32.50 5.91 -5.35
CA THR A 256 32.27 4.52 -4.96
C THR A 256 33.30 3.61 -5.64
N SER A 257 33.37 2.37 -5.18
CA SER A 257 34.20 1.33 -5.79
C SER A 257 33.44 0.47 -6.81
N TYR A 258 32.16 0.77 -7.07
CA TYR A 258 31.33 -0.03 -8.00
C TYR A 258 31.68 0.22 -9.46
N TYR A 259 32.18 1.40 -9.78
CA TYR A 259 32.63 1.76 -11.14
C TYR A 259 34.06 2.29 -11.10
N GLN A 260 34.71 2.28 -12.27
CA GLN A 260 36.04 2.83 -12.45
C GLN A 260 35.99 4.30 -12.89
N GLY A 261 36.93 5.12 -12.42
CA GLY A 261 37.06 6.54 -12.77
C GLY A 261 36.21 7.50 -11.93
N ASP A 262 36.65 8.75 -11.86
CA ASP A 262 35.94 9.89 -11.30
C ASP A 262 36.38 11.18 -12.01
N PRO A 263 35.52 11.79 -12.87
CA PRO A 263 34.22 11.28 -13.28
C PRO A 263 34.31 10.02 -14.14
N ILE A 264 33.20 9.26 -14.20
CA ILE A 264 32.99 8.25 -15.25
C ILE A 264 32.61 9.04 -16.49
N ILE A 265 33.45 8.98 -17.51
CA ILE A 265 33.24 9.69 -18.77
C ILE A 265 32.17 8.94 -19.61
N ASP A 266 31.29 9.70 -20.26
CA ASP A 266 30.23 9.18 -21.12
C ASP A 266 29.35 8.12 -20.41
N PHE A 267 29.01 8.35 -19.14
CA PHE A 267 28.11 7.46 -18.40
C PHE A 267 26.69 7.50 -19.00
N GLU A 268 26.14 6.32 -19.27
CA GLU A 268 24.77 6.19 -19.79
C GLU A 268 23.75 6.23 -18.67
N HIS A 269 22.89 7.25 -18.69
CA HIS A 269 21.78 7.43 -17.76
C HIS A 269 20.50 6.89 -18.37
N ASN A 270 19.85 6.00 -17.66
CA ASN A 270 18.60 5.36 -18.05
C ASN A 270 17.46 5.74 -17.08
N ASP A 271 16.22 5.49 -17.48
CA ASP A 271 15.02 5.70 -16.65
C ASP A 271 14.80 7.18 -16.24
N VAL A 272 15.39 8.14 -16.95
CA VAL A 272 15.41 9.56 -16.57
C VAL A 272 14.03 10.19 -16.73
N LEU A 273 13.47 10.71 -15.64
CA LEU A 273 12.16 11.37 -15.64
C LEU A 273 12.20 12.67 -16.44
N ARG A 274 11.47 12.70 -17.55
CA ARG A 274 11.38 13.88 -18.44
C ARG A 274 10.10 14.67 -18.25
N LYS A 275 8.97 13.98 -18.02
CA LYS A 275 7.65 14.61 -17.94
C LYS A 275 6.69 13.83 -17.07
N ASN A 276 5.91 14.53 -16.27
CA ASN A 276 4.68 14.02 -15.69
C ASN A 276 3.50 14.42 -16.58
N ILE A 277 2.69 13.47 -17.04
CA ILE A 277 1.47 13.73 -17.83
C ILE A 277 0.30 14.00 -16.90
N THR A 278 0.24 13.28 -15.79
CA THR A 278 -0.70 13.51 -14.69
C THR A 278 -0.11 14.46 -13.64
N GLY A 279 -0.86 14.79 -12.61
CA GLY A 279 -0.29 15.40 -11.40
C GLY A 279 0.86 14.55 -10.83
N LEU A 280 1.80 15.16 -10.10
CA LEU A 280 2.99 14.49 -9.53
C LEU A 280 2.65 13.26 -8.66
N LEU A 281 1.51 13.26 -8.01
CA LEU A 281 1.04 12.15 -7.17
C LEU A 281 -0.07 11.34 -7.84
N GLY A 282 -0.24 11.51 -9.15
CA GLY A 282 -1.34 10.94 -9.92
C GLY A 282 -2.63 11.78 -9.86
N ASP A 283 -3.48 11.56 -10.84
CA ASP A 283 -4.84 12.14 -10.92
C ASP A 283 -5.81 11.24 -10.17
N GLN A 284 -6.77 11.84 -9.47
CA GLN A 284 -7.82 11.10 -8.78
C GLN A 284 -8.68 10.32 -9.78
N ILE A 285 -8.86 9.03 -9.54
CA ILE A 285 -9.82 8.22 -10.28
C ILE A 285 -11.21 8.52 -9.70
N PRO A 286 -12.24 8.76 -10.56
CA PRO A 286 -13.62 8.97 -10.09
C PRO A 286 -14.08 7.83 -9.18
N SER A 287 -14.72 8.14 -8.07
CA SER A 287 -15.08 7.16 -7.04
C SER A 287 -16.02 6.05 -7.57
N GLU A 288 -16.91 6.39 -8.50
CA GLU A 288 -17.81 5.44 -9.16
C GLU A 288 -17.09 4.46 -10.09
N LYS A 289 -15.83 4.76 -10.45
CA LYS A 289 -14.95 3.90 -11.25
C LYS A 289 -14.01 3.05 -10.40
N VAL A 290 -13.95 3.28 -9.07
CA VAL A 290 -13.13 2.51 -8.13
C VAL A 290 -13.98 1.41 -7.49
N GLY A 291 -13.40 0.21 -7.31
CA GLY A 291 -14.06 -0.92 -6.64
C GLY A 291 -13.66 -2.26 -7.24
N PHE A 292 -14.11 -3.34 -6.58
CA PHE A 292 -13.84 -4.71 -7.00
C PHE A 292 -14.31 -4.97 -8.44
N ASP A 293 -13.48 -5.64 -9.24
CA ASP A 293 -13.69 -6.04 -10.64
C ASP A 293 -13.99 -4.89 -11.61
N LYS A 294 -13.87 -3.63 -11.18
CA LYS A 294 -14.05 -2.47 -12.06
C LYS A 294 -12.84 -2.24 -12.95
N GLU A 295 -13.12 -1.65 -14.10
CA GLU A 295 -12.10 -1.15 -15.02
C GLU A 295 -12.18 0.37 -15.13
N TYR A 296 -11.02 0.99 -15.24
CA TYR A 296 -10.86 2.41 -15.53
C TYR A 296 -9.91 2.57 -16.70
N GLU A 297 -10.30 3.41 -17.66
CA GLU A 297 -9.52 3.70 -18.84
C GLU A 297 -9.44 5.21 -19.03
N LYS A 298 -8.24 5.70 -19.38
CA LYS A 298 -8.02 7.11 -19.66
C LYS A 298 -7.01 7.29 -20.76
N GLN A 299 -7.37 8.09 -21.76
CA GLN A 299 -6.50 8.49 -22.85
C GLN A 299 -5.81 9.80 -22.54
N PHE A 300 -4.54 9.89 -22.93
CA PHE A 300 -3.69 11.07 -22.82
C PHE A 300 -3.05 11.37 -24.16
N GLN A 301 -2.72 12.63 -24.39
CA GLN A 301 -1.89 13.06 -25.51
C GLN A 301 -0.73 13.89 -25.01
N TYR A 302 0.43 13.69 -25.63
CA TYR A 302 1.66 14.41 -25.33
C TYR A 302 2.42 14.71 -26.62
N VAL A 303 2.82 15.97 -26.80
CA VAL A 303 3.71 16.35 -27.87
C VAL A 303 5.15 16.13 -27.39
N ILE A 304 5.83 15.15 -27.97
CA ILE A 304 7.23 14.86 -27.63
C ILE A 304 8.11 15.99 -28.14
N PRO A 305 8.89 16.66 -27.26
CA PRO A 305 9.83 17.71 -27.68
C PRO A 305 10.89 17.15 -28.65
N SER A 306 11.32 17.98 -29.58
CA SER A 306 12.28 17.58 -30.63
C SER A 306 13.67 17.17 -30.08
N GLU A 307 14.00 17.62 -28.88
CA GLU A 307 15.24 17.27 -28.17
C GLU A 307 15.20 15.90 -27.49
N PHE A 308 14.04 15.20 -27.47
CA PHE A 308 13.94 13.84 -26.91
C PHE A 308 14.09 12.81 -28.03
N ASP A 309 14.86 11.75 -27.73
CA ASP A 309 14.98 10.60 -28.63
C ASP A 309 13.76 9.67 -28.46
N LYS A 310 12.87 9.70 -29.46
CA LYS A 310 11.61 8.94 -29.45
C LYS A 310 11.82 7.43 -29.30
N ASP A 311 12.93 6.88 -29.82
CA ASP A 311 13.26 5.45 -29.74
C ASP A 311 13.66 5.03 -28.31
N ASN A 312 14.06 6.00 -27.47
CA ASN A 312 14.45 5.80 -26.09
C ASN A 312 13.39 6.25 -25.08
N ILE A 313 12.21 6.69 -25.55
CA ILE A 313 11.09 7.08 -24.69
C ILE A 313 10.34 5.85 -24.20
N ARG A 314 10.02 5.85 -22.91
CA ARG A 314 9.06 4.92 -22.28
C ARG A 314 8.01 5.67 -21.48
N MET A 315 6.80 5.10 -21.44
CA MET A 315 5.73 5.52 -20.55
C MET A 315 5.76 4.65 -19.30
N ILE A 316 5.57 5.27 -18.14
CA ILE A 316 5.42 4.58 -16.86
C ILE A 316 4.09 4.98 -16.27
N ALA A 317 3.16 4.03 -16.20
CA ALA A 317 1.90 4.18 -15.48
C ALA A 317 2.00 3.51 -14.11
N PHE A 318 1.49 4.16 -13.08
CA PHE A 318 1.42 3.61 -11.73
C PHE A 318 0.09 3.96 -11.07
N VAL A 319 -0.41 3.06 -10.24
CA VAL A 319 -1.60 3.28 -9.42
C VAL A 319 -1.20 3.35 -7.95
N THR A 320 -1.69 4.39 -7.26
CA THR A 320 -1.43 4.61 -5.84
C THR A 320 -2.72 4.62 -5.05
N GLU A 321 -2.64 4.15 -3.82
CA GLU A 321 -3.70 4.37 -2.83
C GLU A 321 -3.68 5.86 -2.42
N ALA A 322 -4.85 6.51 -2.47
CA ALA A 322 -4.93 7.97 -2.36
C ALA A 322 -4.54 8.50 -0.96
N THR A 323 -4.77 7.71 0.08
CA THR A 323 -4.53 8.09 1.48
C THR A 323 -3.07 7.86 1.87
N THR A 324 -2.57 6.65 1.64
CA THR A 324 -1.20 6.25 2.01
C THR A 324 -0.16 6.74 1.02
N LYS A 325 -0.57 7.03 -0.24
CA LYS A 325 0.29 7.41 -1.37
C LYS A 325 1.23 6.29 -1.84
N GLU A 326 1.07 5.09 -1.29
CA GLU A 326 1.85 3.91 -1.68
C GLU A 326 1.47 3.46 -3.09
N THR A 327 2.46 3.05 -3.87
CA THR A 327 2.24 2.44 -5.18
C THR A 327 1.74 1.02 -4.98
N ILE A 328 0.56 0.73 -5.54
CA ILE A 328 -0.06 -0.60 -5.51
C ILE A 328 0.53 -1.47 -6.62
N ASN A 329 0.67 -0.89 -7.81
CA ASN A 329 1.33 -1.53 -8.95
C ASN A 329 1.81 -0.47 -9.95
N VAL A 330 2.74 -0.87 -10.82
CA VAL A 330 3.37 -0.02 -11.84
C VAL A 330 3.53 -0.82 -13.12
N ARG A 331 3.54 -0.15 -14.26
CA ARG A 331 3.83 -0.76 -15.55
C ARG A 331 4.63 0.20 -16.43
N SER A 332 5.61 -0.33 -17.18
CA SER A 332 6.33 0.41 -18.21
C SER A 332 5.95 -0.11 -19.60
N SER A 333 5.91 0.78 -20.58
CA SER A 333 5.64 0.45 -21.99
C SER A 333 6.49 1.32 -22.91
N LYS A 334 6.95 0.75 -24.03
CA LYS A 334 7.55 1.51 -25.15
C LYS A 334 6.46 2.06 -26.05
N ILE A 335 6.83 3.05 -26.87
CA ILE A 335 5.93 3.59 -27.89
C ILE A 335 5.55 2.46 -28.87
N GLY A 336 4.27 2.34 -29.17
CA GLY A 336 3.72 1.33 -30.09
C GLY A 336 3.46 -0.05 -29.49
N GLU A 337 3.81 -0.29 -28.22
CA GLU A 337 3.43 -1.51 -27.53
C GLU A 337 1.92 -1.52 -27.19
N ASN A 338 1.34 -2.73 -27.25
CA ASN A 338 -0.01 -3.01 -26.80
C ASN A 338 0.04 -4.09 -25.72
N GLN A 339 -0.32 -3.73 -24.51
CA GLN A 339 -0.23 -4.58 -23.32
C GLN A 339 -1.60 -5.11 -22.89
N PHE A 340 -1.57 -6.24 -22.20
CA PHE A 340 -2.72 -6.87 -21.54
C PHE A 340 -2.49 -6.92 -20.03
N PHE A 341 -3.56 -7.10 -19.26
CA PHE A 341 -3.46 -7.36 -17.83
C PHE A 341 -2.77 -8.71 -17.58
N GLU A 342 -1.79 -8.72 -16.69
CA GLU A 342 -1.05 -9.92 -16.32
C GLU A 342 -1.49 -10.45 -14.96
N LYS A 343 -1.66 -11.78 -14.85
CA LYS A 343 -1.99 -12.50 -13.62
C LYS A 343 -0.79 -13.24 -13.03
#